data_135aaf5fb6a6cc217310140677faaa91
#
_entry.id   135aaf5fb6a6cc217310140677faaa91
#
_cell.length_a   1.000
_cell.length_b   1.000
_cell.length_c   1.000
_cell.angle_alpha   90.00
_cell.angle_beta   90.00
_cell.angle_gamma   90.00
#
_symmetry.space_group_name_H-M   'P 1'
#
loop_
_entity.id
_entity.type
_entity.pdbx_description
1 polymer ?
#
loop_
_entity_poly.entity_id
_entity_poly.type
_entity_poly.pdbx_seq_one_letter_code
_entity_poly.pdbx_strand_id
1 'polypeptide(L)'
;MSTKPQMKNTHLEHPEDSILTGDLSVLDWFVTPGHLSVKIDGAPAIVWGTNPATGKFFVGTKSVFNKIKIKINHSHEEIGVNHEGRVADILHVCFDWLPRTECIYQGDFIGFGGLSEYTPNIITYKFPEVVSQNIIIAPHTCYYAENALRDAVAMPDRAIWYDTESVKFVKPEAYILHRQDSFYDVE
;
A
#
# COMPACT_ATOMS: atom_id res chain seq x y z
N MET A 1 -26.57 -17.52 16.98
CA MET A 1 -25.83 -16.42 16.32
C MET A 1 -24.82 -17.08 15.39
N SER A 2 -25.10 -17.11 14.10
CA SER A 2 -24.19 -17.69 13.10
C SER A 2 -23.11 -16.66 12.80
N THR A 3 -21.90 -16.86 13.28
CA THR A 3 -20.73 -16.10 12.85
C THR A 3 -20.44 -16.48 11.40
N LYS A 4 -20.78 -15.60 10.46
CA LYS A 4 -20.28 -15.72 9.08
C LYS A 4 -18.76 -15.85 9.15
N PRO A 5 -18.13 -16.79 8.43
CA PRO A 5 -16.68 -16.84 8.37
C PRO A 5 -16.19 -15.53 7.76
N GLN A 6 -15.38 -14.80 8.52
CA GLN A 6 -14.74 -13.56 8.08
C GLN A 6 -13.87 -13.93 6.87
N MET A 7 -14.26 -13.46 5.69
CA MET A 7 -13.44 -13.68 4.50
C MET A 7 -12.09 -12.99 4.72
N LYS A 8 -11.02 -13.75 4.62
CA LYS A 8 -9.65 -13.23 4.70
C LYS A 8 -9.39 -12.37 3.45
N ASN A 9 -9.38 -11.07 3.63
CA ASN A 9 -9.12 -10.12 2.55
C ASN A 9 -7.64 -9.77 2.51
N THR A 10 -7.00 -10.04 1.38
CA THR A 10 -5.62 -9.62 1.09
C THR A 10 -5.54 -8.22 0.45
N HIS A 11 -6.63 -7.48 0.41
CA HIS A 11 -6.70 -6.08 -0.04
C HIS A 11 -7.78 -5.35 0.77
N LEU A 12 -7.70 -4.03 0.80
CA LEU A 12 -8.74 -3.21 1.39
C LEU A 12 -10.03 -3.35 0.55
N GLU A 13 -11.17 -3.40 1.22
CA GLU A 13 -12.47 -3.47 0.57
C GLU A 13 -12.76 -2.18 -0.20
N HIS A 14 -13.41 -2.35 -1.35
CA HIS A 14 -13.92 -1.25 -2.14
C HIS A 14 -15.43 -1.15 -1.93
N PRO A 15 -15.96 0.05 -1.57
CA PRO A 15 -17.39 0.23 -1.31
C PRO A 15 -18.27 -0.22 -2.47
N GLU A 16 -17.83 0.00 -3.72
CA GLU A 16 -18.54 -0.42 -4.91
C GLU A 16 -18.73 -1.94 -4.99
N ASP A 17 -17.77 -2.74 -4.53
CA ASP A 17 -17.90 -4.20 -4.53
C ASP A 17 -19.00 -4.65 -3.58
N SER A 18 -19.13 -4.02 -2.41
CA SER A 18 -20.21 -4.28 -1.46
C SER A 18 -21.56 -3.89 -2.04
N ILE A 19 -21.67 -2.71 -2.66
CA ILE A 19 -22.90 -2.22 -3.29
C ILE A 19 -23.34 -3.15 -4.40
N LEU A 20 -22.42 -3.61 -5.26
CA LEU A 20 -22.71 -4.53 -6.37
C LEU A 20 -23.17 -5.91 -5.88
N THR A 21 -22.78 -6.33 -4.71
CA THR A 21 -23.24 -7.59 -4.08
C THR A 21 -24.53 -7.42 -3.25
N GLY A 22 -25.08 -6.21 -3.20
CA GLY A 22 -26.33 -5.91 -2.50
C GLY A 22 -26.16 -5.56 -1.02
N ASP A 23 -24.94 -5.43 -0.53
CA ASP A 23 -24.67 -4.94 0.82
C ASP A 23 -24.62 -3.43 0.82
N LEU A 24 -25.73 -2.79 1.17
CA LEU A 24 -25.84 -1.33 1.23
C LEU A 24 -25.41 -0.75 2.59
N SER A 25 -25.08 -1.58 3.57
CA SER A 25 -24.63 -1.11 4.90
C SER A 25 -23.33 -0.30 4.83
N VAL A 26 -22.54 -0.50 3.77
CA VAL A 26 -21.33 0.28 3.48
C VAL A 26 -21.63 1.78 3.34
N LEU A 27 -22.84 2.15 2.91
CA LEU A 27 -23.24 3.56 2.74
C LEU A 27 -23.36 4.28 4.09
N ASP A 28 -23.72 3.57 5.15
CA ASP A 28 -23.82 4.15 6.49
C ASP A 28 -22.46 4.64 7.00
N TRP A 29 -21.38 4.01 6.50
CA TRP A 29 -20.02 4.42 6.84
C TRP A 29 -19.69 5.83 6.34
N PHE A 30 -20.18 6.23 5.17
CA PHE A 30 -19.91 7.55 4.59
C PHE A 30 -20.60 8.70 5.34
N VAL A 31 -21.68 8.42 6.05
CA VAL A 31 -22.39 9.40 6.87
C VAL A 31 -22.00 9.35 8.34
N THR A 32 -21.11 8.43 8.71
CA THR A 32 -20.60 8.29 10.08
C THR A 32 -19.26 9.03 10.20
N PRO A 33 -19.02 9.80 11.28
CA PRO A 33 -17.71 10.41 11.50
C PRO A 33 -16.59 9.37 11.48
N GLY A 34 -15.58 9.58 10.65
CA GLY A 34 -14.50 8.64 10.46
C GLY A 34 -13.20 9.30 9.99
N HIS A 35 -12.19 8.46 9.77
CA HIS A 35 -10.91 8.90 9.22
C HIS A 35 -10.96 8.82 7.69
N LEU A 36 -10.59 9.91 7.03
CA LEU A 36 -10.47 9.99 5.58
C LEU A 36 -9.01 10.28 5.21
N SER A 37 -8.52 9.58 4.19
CA SER A 37 -7.22 9.86 3.59
C SER A 37 -7.30 9.74 2.07
N VAL A 38 -6.45 10.46 1.35
CA VAL A 38 -6.30 10.30 -0.11
C VAL A 38 -5.33 9.18 -0.38
N LYS A 39 -5.70 8.18 -1.17
CA LYS A 39 -4.76 7.19 -1.67
C LYS A 39 -3.97 7.77 -2.83
N ILE A 40 -2.66 7.89 -2.67
CA ILE A 40 -1.74 8.22 -3.76
C ILE A 40 -1.50 6.95 -4.56
N ASP A 41 -1.74 7.01 -5.86
CA ASP A 41 -1.67 5.87 -6.75
C ASP A 41 -0.36 5.84 -7.53
N GLY A 42 0.30 4.69 -7.52
CA GLY A 42 1.58 4.47 -8.20
C GLY A 42 1.66 3.08 -8.83
N ALA A 43 2.79 2.73 -9.41
CA ALA A 43 3.00 1.42 -10.01
C ALA A 43 4.50 1.03 -10.01
N PRO A 44 4.82 -0.21 -9.64
CA PRO A 44 3.93 -1.26 -9.12
C PRO A 44 3.59 -1.06 -7.63
N ALA A 45 2.60 -1.83 -7.15
CA ALA A 45 2.38 -1.99 -5.72
C ALA A 45 3.50 -2.87 -5.13
N ILE A 46 4.18 -2.37 -4.11
CA ILE A 46 5.28 -3.04 -3.42
C ILE A 46 4.80 -3.51 -2.04
N VAL A 47 5.12 -4.75 -1.71
CA VAL A 47 4.89 -5.33 -0.38
C VAL A 47 6.24 -5.61 0.26
N TRP A 48 6.43 -5.19 1.51
CA TRP A 48 7.67 -5.42 2.24
C TRP A 48 7.42 -5.62 3.73
N GLY A 49 8.39 -6.17 4.42
CA GLY A 49 8.34 -6.40 5.86
C GLY A 49 9.02 -7.70 6.26
N THR A 50 8.65 -8.23 7.41
CA THR A 50 9.17 -9.52 7.90
C THR A 50 8.20 -10.65 7.55
N ASN A 51 8.71 -11.65 6.85
CA ASN A 51 7.93 -12.85 6.52
C ASN A 51 7.71 -13.69 7.79
N PRO A 52 6.45 -13.87 8.25
CA PRO A 52 6.16 -14.58 9.50
C PRO A 52 6.60 -16.05 9.46
N ALA A 53 6.67 -16.68 8.29
CA ALA A 53 7.10 -18.05 8.16
C ALA A 53 8.61 -18.25 8.34
N THR A 54 9.44 -17.22 8.09
CA THR A 54 10.90 -17.35 8.07
C THR A 54 11.62 -16.38 9.00
N GLY A 55 10.94 -15.35 9.50
CA GLY A 55 11.55 -14.26 10.25
C GLY A 55 12.49 -13.36 9.42
N LYS A 56 12.54 -13.53 8.10
CA LYS A 56 13.42 -12.77 7.23
C LYS A 56 12.69 -11.58 6.59
N PHE A 57 13.42 -10.49 6.41
CA PHE A 57 12.93 -9.39 5.60
C PHE A 57 12.71 -9.83 4.16
N PHE A 58 11.68 -9.30 3.56
CA PHE A 58 11.37 -9.55 2.15
C PHE A 58 10.84 -8.30 1.46
N VAL A 59 10.92 -8.31 0.13
CA VAL A 59 10.18 -7.44 -0.76
C VAL A 59 9.48 -8.26 -1.84
N GLY A 60 8.40 -7.72 -2.37
CA GLY A 60 7.69 -8.33 -3.48
C GLY A 60 6.56 -7.46 -4.00
N THR A 61 5.78 -8.02 -4.88
CA THR A 61 4.50 -7.47 -5.34
C THR A 61 3.35 -8.18 -4.62
N LYS A 62 2.10 -7.89 -4.99
CA LYS A 62 0.92 -8.62 -4.46
C LYS A 62 1.03 -10.15 -4.65
N SER A 63 1.91 -10.63 -5.52
CA SER A 63 2.18 -12.08 -5.71
C SER A 63 2.68 -12.80 -4.46
N VAL A 64 3.14 -12.08 -3.44
CA VAL A 64 3.56 -12.66 -2.14
C VAL A 64 2.37 -13.30 -1.39
N PHE A 65 1.14 -12.85 -1.69
CA PHE A 65 -0.10 -13.37 -1.09
C PHE A 65 -0.74 -14.49 -1.89
N ASN A 66 -0.19 -14.85 -3.04
CA ASN A 66 -0.73 -15.90 -3.89
C ASN A 66 -0.72 -17.27 -3.19
N LYS A 67 -1.67 -18.13 -3.53
CA LYS A 67 -1.70 -19.53 -3.11
C LYS A 67 -0.85 -20.43 -4.01
N ILE A 68 -0.72 -20.04 -5.27
CA ILE A 68 0.07 -20.72 -6.32
C ILE A 68 0.97 -19.66 -6.95
N LYS A 69 2.20 -20.03 -7.33
CA LYS A 69 3.21 -19.12 -7.89
C LYS A 69 3.50 -17.93 -6.96
N ILE A 70 3.76 -18.25 -5.70
CA ILE A 70 4.16 -17.28 -4.68
C ILE A 70 5.54 -16.74 -5.04
N LYS A 71 5.72 -15.41 -5.01
CA LYS A 71 7.00 -14.74 -5.28
C LYS A 71 7.34 -13.85 -4.11
N ILE A 72 8.05 -14.39 -3.14
CA ILE A 72 8.58 -13.67 -1.98
C ILE A 72 10.10 -13.58 -2.20
N ASN A 73 10.71 -12.41 -1.99
CA ASN A 73 12.12 -12.23 -2.27
C ASN A 73 12.85 -11.77 -1.01
N HIS A 74 13.74 -12.61 -0.50
CA HIS A 74 14.58 -12.34 0.67
C HIS A 74 16.02 -11.98 0.28
N SER A 75 16.31 -11.92 -1.02
CA SER A 75 17.60 -11.57 -1.58
C SER A 75 17.49 -11.03 -3.01
N HIS A 76 18.53 -10.37 -3.48
CA HIS A 76 18.65 -9.94 -4.87
C HIS A 76 18.60 -11.10 -5.87
N GLU A 77 19.16 -12.26 -5.49
CA GLU A 77 19.13 -13.45 -6.33
C GLU A 77 17.68 -13.94 -6.53
N GLU A 78 16.89 -14.00 -5.44
CA GLU A 78 15.46 -14.38 -5.53
C GLU A 78 14.65 -13.38 -6.34
N ILE A 79 14.97 -12.07 -6.28
CA ILE A 79 14.33 -11.05 -7.12
C ILE A 79 14.61 -11.37 -8.60
N GLY A 80 15.87 -11.62 -8.97
CA GLY A 80 16.26 -11.90 -10.36
C GLY A 80 15.67 -13.20 -10.91
N VAL A 81 15.41 -14.21 -10.04
CA VAL A 81 14.73 -15.44 -10.43
C VAL A 81 13.21 -15.23 -10.62
N ASN A 82 12.61 -14.41 -9.76
CA ASN A 82 11.16 -14.25 -9.70
C ASN A 82 10.61 -13.14 -10.61
N HIS A 83 11.43 -12.15 -10.96
CA HIS A 83 10.98 -10.93 -11.66
C HIS A 83 11.98 -10.51 -12.74
N GLU A 84 11.48 -9.83 -13.75
CA GLU A 84 12.26 -9.32 -14.89
C GLU A 84 11.95 -7.83 -15.14
N GLY A 85 12.87 -7.17 -15.86
CA GLY A 85 12.70 -5.79 -16.32
C GLY A 85 12.46 -4.81 -15.18
N ARG A 86 11.70 -3.75 -15.46
CA ARG A 86 11.48 -2.64 -14.53
C ARG A 86 10.99 -3.07 -13.14
N VAL A 87 10.20 -4.13 -13.03
CA VAL A 87 9.71 -4.62 -11.73
C VAL A 87 10.87 -5.16 -10.90
N ALA A 88 11.78 -5.91 -11.52
CA ALA A 88 12.98 -6.41 -10.83
C ALA A 88 13.87 -5.25 -10.38
N ASP A 89 14.11 -4.25 -11.24
CA ASP A 89 14.92 -3.06 -10.91
C ASP A 89 14.36 -2.33 -9.69
N ILE A 90 13.03 -2.11 -9.67
CA ILE A 90 12.35 -1.46 -8.54
C ILE A 90 12.47 -2.31 -7.27
N LEU A 91 12.28 -3.63 -7.35
CA LEU A 91 12.38 -4.51 -6.18
C LEU A 91 13.80 -4.58 -5.63
N HIS A 92 14.84 -4.54 -6.48
CA HIS A 92 16.23 -4.46 -6.04
C HIS A 92 16.48 -3.22 -5.18
N VAL A 93 16.05 -2.06 -5.66
CA VAL A 93 16.23 -0.80 -4.94
C VAL A 93 15.37 -0.74 -3.67
N CYS A 94 14.14 -1.27 -3.73
CA CYS A 94 13.29 -1.41 -2.54
C CYS A 94 13.91 -2.35 -1.50
N PHE A 95 14.55 -3.43 -1.93
CA PHE A 95 15.23 -4.36 -1.02
C PHE A 95 16.40 -3.69 -0.30
N ASP A 96 17.13 -2.81 -0.99
CA ASP A 96 18.27 -2.09 -0.40
C ASP A 96 17.83 -1.01 0.59
N TRP A 97 16.78 -0.24 0.27
CA TRP A 97 16.49 1.02 0.94
C TRP A 97 15.26 1.02 1.85
N LEU A 98 14.29 0.12 1.64
CA LEU A 98 13.11 0.09 2.51
C LEU A 98 13.49 -0.33 3.93
N PRO A 99 12.87 0.28 4.96
CA PRO A 99 13.17 -0.04 6.34
C PRO A 99 12.81 -1.49 6.67
N ARG A 100 13.65 -2.13 7.47
CA ARG A 100 13.43 -3.48 8.00
C ARG A 100 12.40 -3.40 9.12
N THR A 101 11.16 -3.75 8.82
CA THR A 101 10.03 -3.67 9.74
C THR A 101 9.53 -5.06 10.12
N GLU A 102 9.04 -5.21 11.34
CA GLU A 102 8.37 -6.44 11.78
C GLU A 102 7.00 -6.60 11.09
N CYS A 103 6.29 -5.48 10.93
CA CYS A 103 5.01 -5.45 10.23
C CYS A 103 5.20 -5.58 8.72
N ILE A 104 4.15 -6.06 8.06
CA ILE A 104 4.08 -6.16 6.60
C ILE A 104 3.31 -4.96 6.08
N TYR A 105 3.89 -4.25 5.13
CA TYR A 105 3.29 -3.07 4.52
C TYR A 105 3.14 -3.22 3.02
N GLN A 106 2.19 -2.49 2.47
CA GLN A 106 2.07 -2.26 1.04
C GLN A 106 2.04 -0.77 0.77
N GLY A 107 2.75 -0.36 -0.25
CA GLY A 107 2.71 0.99 -0.79
C GLY A 107 2.90 0.98 -2.29
N ASP A 108 2.49 2.05 -2.93
CA ASP A 108 2.64 2.21 -4.36
C ASP A 108 3.96 2.92 -4.67
N PHE A 109 4.72 2.38 -5.61
CA PHE A 109 5.98 2.99 -6.06
C PHE A 109 5.67 4.19 -6.96
N ILE A 110 6.23 5.35 -6.63
CA ILE A 110 6.01 6.60 -7.36
C ILE A 110 7.14 6.86 -8.35
N GLY A 111 8.37 6.63 -7.96
CA GLY A 111 9.52 6.84 -8.84
C GLY A 111 10.86 6.71 -8.14
N PHE A 112 11.91 6.77 -8.95
CA PHE A 112 13.28 6.99 -8.49
C PHE A 112 13.51 8.49 -8.29
N GLY A 113 14.30 8.87 -7.30
CA GLY A 113 14.61 10.27 -7.04
C GLY A 113 15.29 11.00 -8.21
N GLY A 114 15.58 12.26 -8.02
CA GLY A 114 16.28 13.11 -8.99
C GLY A 114 15.38 14.02 -9.83
N LEU A 115 14.07 13.96 -9.65
CA LEU A 115 13.09 14.83 -10.32
C LEU A 115 12.19 15.51 -9.30
N SER A 116 11.41 16.49 -9.74
CA SER A 116 10.35 17.14 -8.95
C SER A 116 8.93 16.76 -9.45
N GLU A 117 8.83 16.07 -10.58
CA GLU A 117 7.54 15.64 -11.15
C GLU A 117 7.61 14.16 -11.52
N TYR A 118 6.55 13.42 -11.16
CA TYR A 118 6.44 11.97 -11.37
C TYR A 118 5.05 11.61 -11.86
N THR A 119 5.00 10.79 -12.92
CA THR A 119 3.74 10.27 -13.48
C THR A 119 3.81 8.73 -13.48
N PRO A 120 3.63 8.08 -12.31
CA PRO A 120 3.74 6.62 -12.24
C PRO A 120 2.63 5.88 -13.01
N ASN A 121 1.44 6.46 -13.08
CA ASN A 121 0.31 5.97 -13.83
C ASN A 121 -0.25 7.07 -14.75
N ILE A 122 -1.39 7.66 -14.38
CA ILE A 122 -2.09 8.70 -15.14
C ILE A 122 -1.90 10.07 -14.48
N ILE A 123 -1.83 10.08 -13.14
CA ILE A 123 -1.73 11.31 -12.35
C ILE A 123 -0.28 11.74 -12.25
N THR A 124 -0.01 13.02 -12.46
CA THR A 124 1.29 13.64 -12.22
C THR A 124 1.35 14.24 -10.83
N TYR A 125 2.33 13.79 -10.06
CA TYR A 125 2.63 14.31 -8.72
C TYR A 125 3.78 15.30 -8.81
N LYS A 126 3.57 16.50 -8.26
CA LYS A 126 4.58 17.56 -8.20
C LYS A 126 5.05 17.76 -6.78
N PHE A 127 6.34 17.74 -6.59
CA PHE A 127 7.01 18.05 -5.33
C PHE A 127 7.52 19.49 -5.38
N PRO A 128 7.56 20.20 -4.24
CA PRO A 128 8.07 21.57 -4.19
C PRO A 128 9.51 21.69 -4.64
N GLU A 129 10.30 20.65 -4.45
CA GLU A 129 11.73 20.58 -4.77
C GLU A 129 12.05 19.24 -5.45
N VAL A 130 13.23 19.14 -6.02
CA VAL A 130 13.76 17.88 -6.53
C VAL A 130 13.91 16.91 -5.38
N VAL A 131 13.33 15.72 -5.51
CA VAL A 131 13.42 14.66 -4.49
C VAL A 131 14.84 14.09 -4.53
N SER A 132 15.58 14.26 -3.46
CA SER A 132 16.98 13.81 -3.34
C SER A 132 17.12 12.34 -2.94
N GLN A 133 16.09 11.73 -2.37
CA GLN A 133 16.07 10.32 -1.99
C GLN A 133 16.14 9.41 -3.23
N ASN A 134 16.60 8.17 -3.02
CA ASN A 134 16.74 7.20 -4.10
C ASN A 134 15.41 6.72 -4.66
N ILE A 135 14.42 6.53 -3.78
CA ILE A 135 13.08 6.07 -4.13
C ILE A 135 11.98 6.86 -3.43
N ILE A 136 10.83 6.87 -4.07
CA ILE A 136 9.60 7.49 -3.55
C ILE A 136 8.53 6.41 -3.49
N ILE A 137 7.94 6.22 -2.32
CA ILE A 137 6.89 5.23 -2.09
C ILE A 137 5.75 5.83 -1.26
N ALA A 138 4.51 5.43 -1.55
CA ALA A 138 3.30 5.86 -0.86
C ALA A 138 2.67 4.69 -0.10
N PRO A 139 2.98 4.48 1.20
CA PRO A 139 2.37 3.44 2.02
C PRO A 139 0.89 3.71 2.24
N HIS A 140 0.06 2.65 2.19
CA HIS A 140 -1.39 2.79 2.39
C HIS A 140 -2.04 1.61 3.10
N THR A 141 -1.39 0.44 3.16
CA THR A 141 -1.95 -0.77 3.75
C THR A 141 -0.92 -1.45 4.63
N CYS A 142 -1.33 -1.91 5.79
CA CYS A 142 -0.57 -2.88 6.57
C CYS A 142 -1.29 -4.22 6.59
N TYR A 143 -0.54 -5.28 6.90
CA TYR A 143 -1.07 -6.64 6.93
C TYR A 143 -0.73 -7.30 8.26
N TYR A 144 -1.70 -8.04 8.75
CA TYR A 144 -1.49 -9.02 9.82
C TYR A 144 -1.47 -10.42 9.21
N ALA A 145 -0.41 -11.16 9.47
CA ALA A 145 -0.26 -12.55 9.06
C ALA A 145 0.40 -13.35 10.20
N GLU A 146 -0.27 -14.37 10.68
CA GLU A 146 0.22 -15.14 11.83
C GLU A 146 1.35 -16.11 11.42
N ASN A 147 1.13 -16.89 10.37
CA ASN A 147 2.05 -17.97 10.00
C ASN A 147 2.56 -17.88 8.55
N ALA A 148 1.78 -17.32 7.64
CA ALA A 148 2.15 -17.23 6.23
C ALA A 148 1.50 -16.03 5.55
N LEU A 149 2.21 -15.42 4.59
CA LEU A 149 1.73 -14.26 3.84
C LEU A 149 0.41 -14.52 3.10
N ARG A 150 0.19 -15.73 2.60
CA ARG A 150 -1.08 -16.13 1.95
C ARG A 150 -2.32 -16.02 2.85
N ASP A 151 -2.11 -15.95 4.15
CA ASP A 151 -3.17 -15.84 5.16
C ASP A 151 -3.28 -14.41 5.72
N ALA A 152 -2.58 -13.46 5.11
CA ALA A 152 -2.55 -12.08 5.53
C ALA A 152 -3.93 -11.40 5.40
N VAL A 153 -4.23 -10.53 6.36
CA VAL A 153 -5.44 -9.71 6.39
C VAL A 153 -5.02 -8.24 6.27
N ALA A 154 -5.60 -7.56 5.30
CA ALA A 154 -5.35 -6.15 5.04
C ALA A 154 -6.03 -5.25 6.07
N MET A 155 -5.33 -4.21 6.48
CA MET A 155 -5.83 -3.12 7.33
C MET A 155 -5.30 -1.79 6.78
N PRO A 156 -6.04 -0.67 6.98
CA PRO A 156 -5.52 0.64 6.65
C PRO A 156 -4.21 0.91 7.39
N ASP A 157 -3.20 1.40 6.67
CA ASP A 157 -1.95 1.81 7.31
C ASP A 157 -2.15 3.09 8.13
N ARG A 158 -1.80 3.01 9.41
CA ARG A 158 -1.85 4.12 10.36
C ARG A 158 -0.48 4.50 10.90
N ALA A 159 0.59 3.90 10.35
CA ALA A 159 1.94 4.22 10.76
C ALA A 159 2.30 5.67 10.36
N ILE A 160 3.13 6.29 11.18
CA ILE A 160 3.76 7.56 10.82
C ILE A 160 5.06 7.22 10.10
N TRP A 161 5.15 7.65 8.85
CA TRP A 161 6.31 7.45 8.01
C TRP A 161 7.14 8.73 7.96
N TYR A 162 8.41 8.62 8.30
CA TYR A 162 9.38 9.69 8.16
C TYR A 162 10.32 9.40 7.00
N ASP A 163 10.66 10.43 6.24
CA ASP A 163 11.68 10.32 5.20
C ASP A 163 13.00 9.85 5.78
N THR A 164 13.68 8.99 5.05
CA THR A 164 15.07 8.62 5.33
C THR A 164 16.00 9.29 4.32
N GLU A 165 17.30 9.09 4.43
CA GLU A 165 18.26 9.55 3.42
C GLU A 165 17.97 8.95 2.03
N SER A 166 17.41 7.76 1.99
CA SER A 166 17.23 6.99 0.75
C SER A 166 15.78 6.85 0.29
N VAL A 167 14.80 7.04 1.19
CA VAL A 167 13.38 6.83 0.88
C VAL A 167 12.57 8.07 1.22
N LYS A 168 11.86 8.59 0.22
CA LYS A 168 10.79 9.56 0.38
C LYS A 168 9.47 8.83 0.60
N PHE A 169 8.88 8.99 1.77
CA PHE A 169 7.56 8.43 2.06
C PHE A 169 6.48 9.48 1.79
N VAL A 170 5.59 9.18 0.85
CA VAL A 170 4.45 10.04 0.54
C VAL A 170 3.22 9.48 1.22
N LYS A 171 2.79 10.13 2.27
CA LYS A 171 1.53 9.82 2.95
C LYS A 171 0.60 11.01 2.77
N PRO A 172 -0.55 10.82 2.14
CA PRO A 172 -1.47 11.93 1.93
C PRO A 172 -2.09 12.34 3.26
N GLU A 173 -1.90 13.59 3.62
CA GLU A 173 -2.73 14.24 4.61
C GLU A 173 -3.97 14.76 3.89
N ALA A 174 -5.13 14.23 4.24
CA ALA A 174 -6.41 14.76 3.79
C ALA A 174 -7.12 15.41 4.96
N TYR A 175 -7.49 16.66 4.80
CA TYR A 175 -8.31 17.37 5.75
C TYR A 175 -9.71 17.53 5.16
N ILE A 176 -10.72 17.11 5.89
CA ILE A 176 -12.06 17.59 5.63
C ILE A 176 -12.10 19.00 6.21
N LEU A 177 -11.96 20.00 5.35
CA LEU A 177 -12.31 21.36 5.75
C LEU A 177 -13.77 21.31 6.15
N HIS A 178 -14.01 21.54 7.43
CA HIS A 178 -15.33 21.55 8.00
C HIS A 178 -16.20 22.58 7.25
N ARG A 179 -16.95 22.13 6.30
CA ARG A 179 -18.06 22.88 5.72
C ARG A 179 -19.32 22.36 6.39
N GLN A 180 -19.74 23.09 7.39
CA GLN A 180 -21.06 22.87 7.99
C GLN A 180 -22.20 23.03 6.98
N ASP A 181 -21.92 23.62 5.82
CA ASP A 181 -22.91 24.16 4.91
C ASP A 181 -23.02 23.44 3.55
N SER A 182 -22.21 22.43 3.26
CA SER A 182 -22.13 21.90 1.89
C SER A 182 -22.78 20.53 1.66
N PHE A 183 -23.32 19.89 2.67
CA PHE A 183 -24.00 18.60 2.52
C PHE A 183 -25.54 18.69 2.58
N TYR A 184 -26.08 19.87 2.83
CA TYR A 184 -27.52 20.04 3.02
C TYR A 184 -28.21 20.96 1.99
N ASP A 185 -27.45 21.51 1.04
CA ASP A 185 -28.01 22.31 -0.04
C ASP A 185 -28.00 21.53 -1.37
N VAL A 186 -28.60 20.36 -1.38
CA VAL A 186 -29.09 19.73 -2.62
C VAL A 186 -30.59 19.58 -2.45
N GLU A 187 -31.30 20.66 -2.76
CA GLU A 187 -32.70 20.58 -3.15
C GLU A 187 -32.83 19.99 -4.55
#